data_b6d3b129f2790ce152b4dfc69ecbf12d
#
_entry.id   b6d3b129f2790ce152b4dfc69ecbf12d
#
_cell.length_a   1.000
_cell.length_b   1.000
_cell.length_c   1.000
_cell.angle_alpha   90.00
_cell.angle_beta   90.00
_cell.angle_gamma   90.00
#
_symmetry.space_group_name_H-M   'P 1'
#
loop_
_entity.id
_entity.type
_entity.pdbx_description
1 polymer ?
#
loop_
_entity_poly.entity_id
_entity_poly.type
_entity_poly.pdbx_seq_one_letter_code
_entity_poly.pdbx_strand_id
1 'polypeptide(L)'
;LASVEITVEGLSAMAEICQFDLEQSFVSLQMTKGSNGDFTVASFMDYYWNEMSKTIAENIEKLRWSGDTASGTAALALCDGYIKGLVADAANVIEVGGATPPAITPTNVLEKLALVYTAIPPAVIANQEELRIYVSSPVATAYRAAVAASNTQANLTQALDFTYLGIKMVLCPGMLSLSKIVASPRSNFLYAFDAEGDGKALRAINLADTVATPVIRTRAN
;
A
#
# COMPACT_ATOMS: atom_id res chain seq x y z
N LEU A 1 -0.18 -24.68 -22.45
CA LEU A 1 -0.10 -23.28 -22.05
C LEU A 1 -1.45 -22.95 -21.40
N ALA A 2 -1.46 -22.73 -20.07
CA ALA A 2 -2.62 -22.23 -19.38
C ALA A 2 -2.67 -20.70 -19.62
N SER A 3 -3.82 -20.20 -20.09
CA SER A 3 -4.08 -18.77 -20.18
C SER A 3 -4.78 -18.31 -18.90
N VAL A 4 -4.32 -17.22 -18.33
CA VAL A 4 -4.97 -16.55 -17.21
C VAL A 4 -5.67 -15.33 -17.77
N GLU A 5 -6.97 -15.22 -17.53
CA GLU A 5 -7.76 -14.05 -17.87
C GLU A 5 -7.78 -13.10 -16.67
N ILE A 6 -7.41 -11.84 -16.90
CA ILE A 6 -7.44 -10.80 -15.87
C ILE A 6 -8.50 -9.78 -16.28
N THR A 7 -9.52 -9.63 -15.47
CA THR A 7 -10.58 -8.63 -15.66
C THR A 7 -10.17 -7.33 -14.99
N VAL A 8 -10.30 -6.22 -15.70
CA VAL A 8 -10.00 -4.89 -15.18
C VAL A 8 -11.30 -4.24 -14.73
N GLU A 9 -11.33 -3.78 -13.48
CA GLU A 9 -12.47 -3.09 -12.88
C GLU A 9 -12.29 -1.58 -12.91
N GLY A 10 -13.38 -0.85 -13.23
CA GLY A 10 -13.36 0.59 -13.27
C GLY A 10 -13.27 1.21 -11.88
N LEU A 11 -12.21 1.97 -11.62
CA LEU A 11 -12.02 2.73 -10.38
C LEU A 11 -12.40 4.18 -10.59
N SER A 12 -13.28 4.73 -9.75
CA SER A 12 -13.55 6.16 -9.73
C SER A 12 -13.48 6.68 -8.29
N ALA A 13 -12.74 7.78 -8.10
CA ALA A 13 -12.69 8.49 -6.83
C ALA A 13 -13.40 9.84 -6.95
N MET A 14 -14.32 10.09 -6.05
CA MET A 14 -14.94 11.41 -5.90
C MET A 14 -14.61 11.95 -4.53
N ALA A 15 -14.14 13.18 -4.46
CA ALA A 15 -13.99 13.90 -3.21
C ALA A 15 -14.76 15.22 -3.28
N GLU A 16 -15.45 15.53 -2.22
CA GLU A 16 -16.17 16.78 -2.02
C GLU A 16 -15.55 17.47 -0.81
N ILE A 17 -15.01 18.64 -1.01
CA ILE A 17 -14.26 19.36 0.03
C ILE A 17 -14.86 20.75 0.18
N CYS A 18 -15.10 21.15 1.42
CA CYS A 18 -15.44 22.51 1.76
C CYS A 18 -14.22 23.41 1.52
N GLN A 19 -14.39 24.47 0.75
CA GLN A 19 -13.33 25.40 0.41
C GLN A 19 -12.72 26.03 1.68
N PHE A 20 -13.53 26.30 2.68
CA PHE A 20 -13.08 26.91 3.93
C PHE A 20 -12.10 26.03 4.73
N ASP A 21 -12.37 24.73 4.83
CA ASP A 21 -11.48 23.78 5.52
C ASP A 21 -10.14 23.63 4.80
N LEU A 22 -10.18 23.69 3.47
CA LEU A 22 -9.00 23.60 2.64
C LEU A 22 -8.14 24.86 2.73
N GLU A 23 -8.76 26.04 2.76
CA GLU A 23 -8.07 27.32 2.92
C GLU A 23 -7.34 27.39 4.26
N GLN A 24 -7.93 26.90 5.36
CA GLN A 24 -7.27 26.85 6.66
C GLN A 24 -6.01 25.96 6.64
N SER A 25 -6.06 24.79 6.02
CA SER A 25 -4.92 23.89 5.89
C SER A 25 -3.82 24.50 5.03
N PHE A 26 -4.18 25.12 3.91
CA PHE A 26 -3.25 25.78 3.00
C PHE A 26 -2.57 26.98 3.65
N VAL A 27 -3.34 27.84 4.33
CA VAL A 27 -2.81 29.01 5.06
C VAL A 27 -1.83 28.57 6.15
N SER A 28 -2.13 27.50 6.88
CA SER A 28 -1.22 26.99 7.93
C SER A 28 0.14 26.54 7.37
N LEU A 29 0.16 25.97 6.16
CA LEU A 29 1.40 25.55 5.48
C LEU A 29 2.19 26.74 4.90
N GLN A 30 1.51 27.78 4.48
CA GLN A 30 2.11 29.00 3.92
C GLN A 30 2.58 30.00 5.00
N MET A 31 2.21 29.81 6.26
CA MET A 31 2.69 30.63 7.39
C MET A 31 4.18 30.38 7.72
N THR A 32 5.01 30.16 6.71
CA THR A 32 6.46 30.12 6.86
C THR A 32 6.98 31.55 7.03
N LYS A 33 7.94 31.71 7.92
CA LYS A 33 8.56 32.99 8.28
C LYS A 33 9.02 33.75 7.03
N GLY A 34 8.32 34.80 6.63
CA GLY A 34 8.67 35.64 5.46
C GLY A 34 7.69 35.54 4.28
N SER A 35 6.67 34.72 4.30
CA SER A 35 5.63 34.75 3.28
C SER A 35 4.65 35.90 3.59
N ASN A 36 4.66 36.90 2.73
CA ASN A 36 3.90 38.13 2.88
C ASN A 36 2.45 37.99 2.31
N GLY A 37 1.82 36.82 2.44
CA GLY A 37 0.42 36.63 2.09
C GLY A 37 0.11 36.58 0.60
N ASP A 38 1.08 36.31 -0.25
CA ASP A 38 0.92 36.20 -1.70
C ASP A 38 0.38 34.83 -2.10
N PHE A 39 -0.92 34.63 -1.92
CA PHE A 39 -1.62 33.40 -2.26
C PHE A 39 -2.06 33.43 -3.72
N THR A 40 -1.32 32.76 -4.60
CA THR A 40 -1.78 32.55 -5.97
C THR A 40 -2.76 31.36 -6.02
N VAL A 41 -3.85 31.52 -6.72
CA VAL A 41 -4.87 30.45 -6.94
C VAL A 41 -4.21 29.19 -7.52
N ALA A 42 -3.17 29.36 -8.34
CA ALA A 42 -2.42 28.24 -8.92
C ALA A 42 -1.71 27.38 -7.85
N SER A 43 -1.05 28.00 -6.87
CA SER A 43 -0.36 27.23 -5.81
C SER A 43 -1.31 26.50 -4.88
N PHE A 44 -2.53 27.04 -4.68
CA PHE A 44 -3.59 26.38 -3.95
C PHE A 44 -4.11 25.12 -4.66
N MET A 45 -4.36 25.21 -5.95
CA MET A 45 -4.80 24.07 -6.76
C MET A 45 -3.72 22.99 -6.85
N ASP A 46 -2.45 23.37 -6.97
CA ASP A 46 -1.32 22.42 -6.97
C ASP A 46 -1.21 21.66 -5.65
N TYR A 47 -1.37 22.37 -4.52
CA TYR A 47 -1.43 21.73 -3.20
C TYR A 47 -2.57 20.71 -3.10
N TYR A 48 -3.77 21.12 -3.52
CA TYR A 48 -4.95 20.26 -3.53
C TYR A 48 -4.75 19.01 -4.38
N TRP A 49 -4.22 19.16 -5.59
CA TRP A 49 -3.93 18.03 -6.48
C TRP A 49 -2.91 17.06 -5.90
N ASN A 50 -1.88 17.58 -5.27
CA ASN A 50 -0.86 16.76 -4.61
C ASN A 50 -1.46 15.93 -3.47
N GLU A 51 -2.31 16.53 -2.63
CA GLU A 51 -2.93 15.82 -1.52
C GLU A 51 -3.94 14.77 -1.98
N MET A 52 -4.74 15.09 -3.01
CA MET A 52 -5.66 14.15 -3.63
C MET A 52 -4.91 12.97 -4.27
N SER A 53 -3.86 13.25 -5.04
CA SER A 53 -3.06 12.22 -5.70
C SER A 53 -2.43 11.27 -4.69
N LYS A 54 -1.93 11.80 -3.57
CA LYS A 54 -1.38 11.00 -2.48
C LYS A 54 -2.44 10.09 -1.85
N THR A 55 -3.61 10.64 -1.53
CA THR A 55 -4.72 9.87 -0.96
C THR A 55 -5.20 8.77 -1.91
N ILE A 56 -5.31 9.07 -3.20
CA ILE A 56 -5.67 8.08 -4.23
C ILE A 56 -4.61 6.97 -4.30
N ALA A 57 -3.32 7.33 -4.34
CA ALA A 57 -2.23 6.36 -4.38
C ALA A 57 -2.20 5.45 -3.15
N GLU A 58 -2.43 6.01 -1.95
CA GLU A 58 -2.54 5.22 -0.72
C GLU A 58 -3.72 4.25 -0.75
N ASN A 59 -4.88 4.68 -1.26
CA ASN A 59 -6.07 3.83 -1.36
C ASN A 59 -5.90 2.74 -2.42
N ILE A 60 -5.27 3.03 -3.55
CA ILE A 60 -4.92 2.02 -4.56
C ILE A 60 -3.96 0.97 -3.98
N GLU A 61 -2.97 1.39 -3.21
CA GLU A 61 -2.04 0.47 -2.57
C GLU A 61 -2.74 -0.43 -1.54
N LYS A 62 -3.68 0.12 -0.75
CA LYS A 62 -4.52 -0.65 0.19
C LYS A 62 -5.40 -1.64 -0.57
N LEU A 63 -6.05 -1.20 -1.64
CA LEU A 63 -6.91 -2.03 -2.47
C LEU A 63 -6.14 -3.19 -3.11
N ARG A 64 -4.95 -2.91 -3.65
CA ARG A 64 -4.07 -3.91 -4.27
C ARG A 64 -3.72 -5.06 -3.34
N TRP A 65 -3.43 -4.77 -2.07
CA TRP A 65 -3.04 -5.79 -1.10
C TRP A 65 -4.23 -6.38 -0.36
N SER A 66 -5.12 -5.53 0.14
CA SER A 66 -6.18 -5.88 1.12
C SER A 66 -7.59 -5.76 0.56
N GLY A 67 -7.74 -5.55 -0.76
CA GLY A 67 -9.03 -5.52 -1.42
C GLY A 67 -9.80 -6.82 -1.23
N ASP A 68 -11.11 -6.69 -0.99
CA ASP A 68 -12.02 -7.82 -0.82
C ASP A 68 -13.42 -7.40 -1.23
N THR A 69 -13.93 -7.93 -2.31
CA THR A 69 -15.28 -7.67 -2.83
C THR A 69 -16.40 -8.01 -1.85
N ALA A 70 -16.11 -8.85 -0.86
CA ALA A 70 -17.04 -9.17 0.24
C ALA A 70 -16.88 -8.23 1.45
N SER A 71 -15.98 -7.25 1.41
CA SER A 71 -15.73 -6.32 2.51
C SER A 71 -16.91 -5.38 2.73
N GLY A 72 -17.25 -5.11 3.99
CA GLY A 72 -18.18 -4.05 4.37
C GLY A 72 -17.66 -2.62 4.17
N THR A 73 -16.37 -2.45 3.84
CA THR A 73 -15.74 -1.15 3.59
C THR A 73 -15.75 -0.86 2.10
N ALA A 74 -16.52 0.13 1.67
CA ALA A 74 -16.71 0.47 0.26
C ALA A 74 -15.38 0.68 -0.52
N ALA A 75 -14.38 1.29 0.11
CA ALA A 75 -13.07 1.52 -0.51
C ALA A 75 -12.27 0.23 -0.77
N LEU A 76 -12.54 -0.86 -0.05
CA LEU A 76 -11.86 -2.16 -0.22
C LEU A 76 -12.70 -3.16 -1.03
N ALA A 77 -13.98 -2.88 -1.23
CA ALA A 77 -14.93 -3.78 -1.90
C ALA A 77 -14.91 -3.66 -3.44
N LEU A 78 -14.02 -2.86 -4.02
CA LEU A 78 -13.97 -2.58 -5.46
C LEU A 78 -13.36 -3.75 -6.26
N CYS A 79 -12.29 -4.35 -5.77
CA CYS A 79 -11.68 -5.53 -6.38
C CYS A 79 -11.00 -6.41 -5.33
N ASP A 80 -10.71 -7.65 -5.71
CA ASP A 80 -10.00 -8.59 -4.86
C ASP A 80 -8.49 -8.33 -4.92
N GLY A 81 -7.88 -8.12 -3.75
CA GLY A 81 -6.45 -7.87 -3.61
C GLY A 81 -5.60 -9.15 -3.58
N TYR A 82 -4.29 -8.97 -3.60
CA TYR A 82 -3.35 -10.09 -3.61
C TYR A 82 -3.52 -11.05 -2.44
N ILE A 83 -3.80 -10.57 -1.24
CA ILE A 83 -3.97 -11.42 -0.06
C ILE A 83 -5.17 -12.36 -0.22
N LYS A 84 -6.28 -11.87 -0.75
CA LYS A 84 -7.46 -12.70 -1.02
C LYS A 84 -7.17 -13.73 -2.12
N GLY A 85 -6.49 -13.32 -3.19
CA GLY A 85 -6.06 -14.24 -4.26
C GLY A 85 -5.13 -15.34 -3.75
N LEU A 86 -4.15 -15.00 -2.91
CA LEU A 86 -3.24 -15.97 -2.30
C LEU A 86 -3.95 -16.97 -1.39
N VAL A 87 -4.94 -16.53 -0.62
CA VAL A 87 -5.74 -17.42 0.24
C VAL A 87 -6.64 -18.33 -0.60
N ALA A 88 -7.17 -17.84 -1.72
CA ALA A 88 -8.01 -18.63 -2.62
C ALA A 88 -7.22 -19.70 -3.38
N ASP A 89 -5.93 -19.46 -3.69
CA ASP A 89 -5.04 -20.37 -4.43
C ASP A 89 -4.27 -21.32 -3.49
N ALA A 90 -4.98 -22.04 -2.62
CA ALA A 90 -4.39 -22.99 -1.68
C ALA A 90 -3.62 -24.13 -2.36
N ALA A 91 -3.80 -24.37 -3.67
CA ALA A 91 -3.09 -25.41 -4.39
C ALA A 91 -1.63 -25.02 -4.70
N ASN A 92 -1.35 -23.74 -4.92
CA ASN A 92 -0.04 -23.23 -5.31
C ASN A 92 0.63 -22.41 -4.21
N VAL A 93 -0.09 -22.06 -3.16
CA VAL A 93 0.40 -21.27 -2.04
C VAL A 93 0.64 -22.15 -0.81
N ILE A 94 1.85 -22.10 -0.29
CA ILE A 94 2.21 -22.80 0.95
C ILE A 94 1.88 -21.90 2.12
N GLU A 95 0.81 -22.20 2.85
CA GLU A 95 0.44 -21.48 4.05
C GLU A 95 1.23 -22.00 5.26
N VAL A 96 1.85 -21.08 5.99
CA VAL A 96 2.67 -21.37 7.17
C VAL A 96 2.09 -20.66 8.39
N GLY A 97 1.89 -21.38 9.49
CA GLY A 97 1.41 -20.78 10.73
C GLY A 97 0.10 -21.32 11.26
N GLY A 98 -0.58 -22.17 10.48
CA GLY A 98 -1.84 -22.82 10.87
C GLY A 98 -3.08 -21.92 10.71
N ALA A 99 -4.25 -22.46 10.99
CA ALA A 99 -5.55 -21.80 10.76
C ALA A 99 -5.77 -20.50 11.56
N THR A 100 -5.13 -20.36 12.71
CA THR A 100 -5.18 -19.16 13.56
C THR A 100 -3.78 -18.78 14.01
N PRO A 101 -2.96 -18.18 13.13
CA PRO A 101 -1.61 -17.82 13.50
C PRO A 101 -1.62 -16.72 14.59
N PRO A 102 -0.75 -16.84 15.61
CA PRO A 102 -0.62 -15.80 16.62
C PRO A 102 -0.12 -14.50 16.00
N ALA A 103 -0.47 -13.37 16.61
CA ALA A 103 0.02 -12.06 16.18
C ALA A 103 1.55 -12.03 16.17
N ILE A 104 2.11 -11.36 15.17
CA ILE A 104 3.56 -11.21 15.03
C ILE A 104 4.02 -10.10 15.99
N THR A 105 4.95 -10.46 16.87
CA THR A 105 5.52 -9.60 17.91
C THR A 105 7.05 -9.56 17.76
N PRO A 106 7.75 -8.61 18.40
CA PRO A 106 9.22 -8.60 18.38
C PRO A 106 9.88 -9.88 18.92
N THR A 107 9.18 -10.65 19.76
CA THR A 107 9.69 -11.89 20.33
C THR A 107 9.59 -13.09 19.40
N ASN A 108 8.61 -13.13 18.50
CA ASN A 108 8.34 -14.28 17.62
C ASN A 108 8.59 -14.01 16.12
N VAL A 109 8.85 -12.76 15.73
CA VAL A 109 8.98 -12.38 14.31
C VAL A 109 10.10 -13.14 13.59
N LEU A 110 11.24 -13.37 14.25
CA LEU A 110 12.37 -14.11 13.66
C LEU A 110 12.03 -15.59 13.45
N GLU A 111 11.32 -16.20 14.40
CA GLU A 111 10.79 -17.56 14.25
C GLU A 111 9.82 -17.66 13.08
N LYS A 112 8.89 -16.71 12.95
CA LYS A 112 7.93 -16.68 11.84
C LYS A 112 8.59 -16.46 10.48
N LEU A 113 9.60 -15.59 10.41
CA LEU A 113 10.41 -15.42 9.20
C LEU A 113 11.19 -16.69 8.85
N ALA A 114 11.75 -17.40 9.84
CA ALA A 114 12.42 -18.67 9.63
C ALA A 114 11.47 -19.76 9.09
N LEU A 115 10.23 -19.83 9.62
CA LEU A 115 9.22 -20.75 9.11
C LEU A 115 8.86 -20.43 7.64
N VAL A 116 8.68 -19.17 7.31
CA VAL A 116 8.41 -18.75 5.91
C VAL A 116 9.60 -19.12 5.03
N TYR A 117 10.83 -18.84 5.46
CA TYR A 117 12.03 -19.15 4.68
C TYR A 117 12.20 -20.65 4.42
N THR A 118 11.96 -21.49 5.41
CA THR A 118 12.07 -22.96 5.27
C THR A 118 10.96 -23.55 4.38
N ALA A 119 9.83 -22.87 4.26
CA ALA A 119 8.73 -23.30 3.40
C ALA A 119 8.95 -22.96 1.92
N ILE A 120 9.91 -22.07 1.59
CA ILE A 120 10.18 -21.72 0.20
C ILE A 120 10.80 -22.89 -0.55
N PRO A 121 10.25 -23.30 -1.70
CA PRO A 121 10.81 -24.39 -2.50
C PRO A 121 12.26 -24.12 -2.94
N PRO A 122 13.15 -25.12 -2.98
CA PRO A 122 14.55 -24.93 -3.36
C PRO A 122 14.74 -24.31 -4.74
N ALA A 123 13.84 -24.63 -5.69
CA ALA A 123 13.86 -24.06 -7.04
C ALA A 123 13.64 -22.54 -7.04
N VAL A 124 12.87 -22.01 -6.10
CA VAL A 124 12.63 -20.56 -5.95
C VAL A 124 13.80 -19.89 -5.23
N ILE A 125 14.38 -20.56 -4.23
CA ILE A 125 15.57 -20.06 -3.51
C ILE A 125 16.77 -19.94 -4.47
N ALA A 126 16.89 -20.81 -5.46
CA ALA A 126 17.98 -20.75 -6.44
C ALA A 126 18.02 -19.42 -7.21
N ASN A 127 16.90 -18.70 -7.30
CA ASN A 127 16.80 -17.39 -7.94
C ASN A 127 16.47 -16.29 -6.90
N GLN A 128 17.38 -16.08 -5.95
CA GLN A 128 17.19 -15.12 -4.85
C GLN A 128 17.01 -13.66 -5.32
N GLU A 129 17.55 -13.30 -6.48
CA GLU A 129 17.44 -11.94 -7.00
C GLU A 129 16.01 -11.51 -7.30
N GLU A 130 15.17 -12.45 -7.72
CA GLU A 130 13.75 -12.22 -7.99
C GLU A 130 12.88 -12.37 -6.74
N LEU A 131 13.37 -13.09 -5.72
CA LEU A 131 12.63 -13.38 -4.51
C LEU A 131 12.56 -12.15 -3.60
N ARG A 132 11.37 -11.89 -3.05
CA ARG A 132 11.11 -10.81 -2.09
C ARG A 132 10.25 -11.33 -0.94
N ILE A 133 10.46 -10.76 0.23
CA ILE A 133 9.60 -10.97 1.39
C ILE A 133 8.82 -9.68 1.61
N TYR A 134 7.53 -9.74 1.37
CA TYR A 134 6.60 -8.63 1.54
C TYR A 134 6.04 -8.66 2.96
N VAL A 135 6.16 -7.55 3.67
CA VAL A 135 5.75 -7.44 5.07
C VAL A 135 4.91 -6.21 5.32
N SER A 136 3.97 -6.33 6.25
CA SER A 136 3.19 -5.20 6.73
C SER A 136 4.01 -4.28 7.64
N SER A 137 3.54 -3.06 7.88
CA SER A 137 4.19 -2.08 8.75
C SER A 137 4.41 -2.60 10.19
N PRO A 138 3.45 -3.26 10.85
CA PRO A 138 3.65 -3.83 12.19
C PRO A 138 4.75 -4.90 12.21
N VAL A 139 4.80 -5.76 11.19
CA VAL A 139 5.82 -6.80 11.09
C VAL A 139 7.21 -6.20 10.88
N ALA A 140 7.33 -5.19 10.03
CA ALA A 140 8.60 -4.48 9.82
C ALA A 140 9.12 -3.81 11.11
N THR A 141 8.22 -3.20 11.88
CA THR A 141 8.55 -2.61 13.18
C THR A 141 8.98 -3.67 14.18
N ALA A 142 8.26 -4.80 14.26
CA ALA A 142 8.59 -5.93 15.12
C ALA A 142 9.96 -6.53 14.75
N TYR A 143 10.25 -6.67 13.46
CA TYR A 143 11.55 -7.16 12.98
C TYR A 143 12.69 -6.24 13.41
N ARG A 144 12.57 -4.94 13.17
CA ARG A 144 13.59 -3.96 13.57
C ARG A 144 13.82 -3.97 15.09
N ALA A 145 12.75 -4.06 15.89
CA ALA A 145 12.84 -4.16 17.33
C ALA A 145 13.54 -5.45 17.80
N ALA A 146 13.22 -6.60 17.19
CA ALA A 146 13.86 -7.88 17.48
C ALA A 146 15.37 -7.87 17.17
N VAL A 147 15.72 -7.30 16.02
CA VAL A 147 17.13 -7.18 15.60
C VAL A 147 17.90 -6.21 16.51
N ALA A 148 17.32 -5.07 16.88
CA ALA A 148 17.91 -4.13 17.81
C ALA A 148 18.17 -4.77 19.18
N ALA A 149 17.26 -5.65 19.64
CA ALA A 149 17.41 -6.37 20.91
C ALA A 149 18.50 -7.46 20.86
N SER A 150 18.81 -8.00 19.69
CA SER A 150 19.80 -9.08 19.54
C SER A 150 21.27 -8.63 19.65
N ASN A 151 21.54 -7.33 19.57
CA ASN A 151 22.86 -6.67 19.77
C ASN A 151 24.04 -7.29 18.97
N THR A 152 23.78 -8.00 17.87
CA THR A 152 24.81 -8.60 17.03
C THR A 152 25.07 -7.72 15.81
N GLN A 153 26.34 -7.38 15.53
CA GLN A 153 26.72 -6.52 14.41
C GLN A 153 26.16 -6.99 13.06
N ALA A 154 26.20 -8.29 12.81
CA ALA A 154 25.65 -8.88 11.58
C ALA A 154 24.13 -8.64 11.45
N ASN A 155 23.40 -8.75 12.54
CA ASN A 155 21.96 -8.52 12.55
C ASN A 155 21.62 -7.04 12.32
N LEU A 156 22.40 -6.13 12.89
CA LEU A 156 22.22 -4.69 12.67
C LEU A 156 22.41 -4.31 11.20
N THR A 157 23.41 -4.89 10.51
CA THR A 157 23.60 -4.66 9.08
C THR A 157 22.40 -5.17 8.26
N GLN A 158 21.89 -6.37 8.56
CA GLN A 158 20.69 -6.92 7.91
C GLN A 158 19.45 -6.04 8.15
N ALA A 159 19.31 -5.44 9.32
CA ALA A 159 18.21 -4.55 9.61
C ALA A 159 18.30 -3.21 8.87
N LEU A 160 19.50 -2.69 8.69
CA LEU A 160 19.74 -1.47 7.91
C LEU A 160 19.42 -1.69 6.44
N ASP A 161 19.87 -2.80 5.87
CA ASP A 161 19.61 -3.18 4.47
C ASP A 161 18.19 -3.71 4.26
N PHE A 162 17.44 -3.90 5.34
CA PHE A 162 16.11 -4.50 5.36
C PHE A 162 16.07 -5.81 4.58
N THR A 163 16.95 -6.73 4.97
CA THR A 163 17.10 -8.08 4.39
C THR A 163 16.94 -9.15 5.47
N TYR A 164 16.52 -10.34 5.07
CA TYR A 164 16.48 -11.52 5.92
C TYR A 164 17.12 -12.69 5.18
N LEU A 165 18.21 -13.25 5.72
CA LEU A 165 19.02 -14.35 5.14
C LEU A 165 19.33 -14.11 3.64
N GLY A 166 19.71 -12.87 3.27
CA GLY A 166 20.06 -12.49 1.91
C GLY A 166 18.88 -12.14 1.01
N ILE A 167 17.64 -12.37 1.45
CA ILE A 167 16.44 -12.00 0.69
C ILE A 167 16.00 -10.59 1.09
N LYS A 168 15.75 -9.74 0.09
CA LYS A 168 15.29 -8.37 0.32
C LYS A 168 13.85 -8.37 0.83
N MET A 169 13.62 -7.67 1.94
CA MET A 169 12.29 -7.40 2.48
C MET A 169 11.72 -6.13 1.86
N VAL A 170 10.42 -6.13 1.60
CA VAL A 170 9.69 -4.99 1.04
C VAL A 170 8.56 -4.62 2.00
N LEU A 171 8.56 -3.38 2.44
CA LEU A 171 7.47 -2.83 3.24
C LEU A 171 6.27 -2.55 2.34
N CYS A 172 5.11 -3.11 2.68
CA CYS A 172 3.86 -2.94 1.97
C CYS A 172 2.82 -2.27 2.88
N PRO A 173 2.71 -0.93 2.84
CA PRO A 173 1.73 -0.20 3.64
C PRO A 173 0.29 -0.63 3.37
N GLY A 174 -0.01 -1.06 2.13
CA GLY A 174 -1.32 -1.55 1.72
C GLY A 174 -1.79 -2.82 2.43
N MET A 175 -0.90 -3.58 3.06
CA MET A 175 -1.29 -4.70 3.94
C MET A 175 -1.94 -4.23 5.25
N LEU A 176 -2.04 -2.93 5.47
CA LEU A 176 -2.62 -2.32 6.68
C LEU A 176 -1.97 -2.84 7.97
N SER A 177 -2.78 -3.11 8.99
CA SER A 177 -2.37 -3.68 10.27
C SER A 177 -2.30 -5.22 10.28
N LEU A 178 -2.42 -5.88 9.12
CA LEU A 178 -2.38 -7.33 9.05
C LEU A 178 -1.00 -7.86 9.46
N SER A 179 -0.98 -8.80 10.40
CA SER A 179 0.24 -9.51 10.79
C SER A 179 0.55 -10.62 9.78
N LYS A 180 0.87 -10.23 8.54
CA LYS A 180 1.13 -11.17 7.43
C LYS A 180 2.52 -10.97 6.84
N ILE A 181 3.12 -12.07 6.43
CA ILE A 181 4.39 -12.15 5.72
C ILE A 181 4.13 -12.95 4.46
N VAL A 182 4.53 -12.43 3.30
CA VAL A 182 4.39 -13.12 2.01
C VAL A 182 5.76 -13.20 1.34
N ALA A 183 6.23 -14.40 1.03
CA ALA A 183 7.45 -14.61 0.26
C ALA A 183 7.07 -15.04 -1.15
N SER A 184 7.48 -14.28 -2.16
CA SER A 184 7.16 -14.59 -3.56
C SER A 184 8.16 -13.91 -4.51
N PRO A 185 8.42 -14.51 -5.69
CA PRO A 185 9.08 -13.81 -6.78
C PRO A 185 8.26 -12.59 -7.23
N ARG A 186 8.95 -11.52 -7.65
CA ARG A 186 8.29 -10.30 -8.13
C ARG A 186 7.36 -10.56 -9.32
N SER A 187 7.73 -11.48 -10.18
CA SER A 187 6.97 -11.87 -11.38
C SER A 187 5.60 -12.47 -11.08
N ASN A 188 5.35 -12.95 -9.87
CA ASN A 188 4.05 -13.53 -9.49
C ASN A 188 2.98 -12.46 -9.20
N PHE A 189 3.38 -11.23 -8.95
CA PHE A 189 2.44 -10.14 -8.72
C PHE A 189 2.23 -9.34 -10.00
N LEU A 190 1.10 -9.57 -10.64
CA LEU A 190 0.67 -8.89 -11.84
C LEU A 190 -0.29 -7.77 -11.48
N TYR A 191 -0.10 -6.63 -12.09
CA TYR A 191 -1.02 -5.50 -12.02
C TYR A 191 -1.42 -5.12 -13.44
N ALA A 192 -2.72 -5.15 -13.71
CA ALA A 192 -3.28 -4.81 -15.01
C ALA A 192 -4.09 -3.52 -14.91
N PHE A 193 -3.99 -2.67 -15.93
CA PHE A 193 -4.81 -1.47 -16.10
C PHE A 193 -5.15 -1.31 -17.59
N ASP A 194 -6.31 -0.75 -17.86
CA ASP A 194 -6.87 -0.71 -19.21
C ASP A 194 -6.07 0.22 -20.13
N ALA A 195 -5.96 1.51 -19.78
CA ALA A 195 -5.21 2.47 -20.58
C ALA A 195 -4.39 3.42 -19.70
N GLU A 196 -3.14 3.62 -20.08
CA GLU A 196 -2.20 4.50 -19.32
C GLU A 196 -2.66 5.96 -19.25
N GLY A 197 -3.56 6.37 -20.16
CA GLY A 197 -4.13 7.73 -20.24
C GLY A 197 -5.32 7.97 -19.30
N ASP A 198 -6.14 6.98 -19.04
CA ASP A 198 -7.38 7.15 -18.28
C ASP A 198 -7.14 7.31 -16.77
N GLY A 199 -6.11 6.68 -16.23
CA GLY A 199 -5.71 6.81 -14.82
C GLY A 199 -5.16 8.18 -14.42
N LYS A 200 -4.98 9.10 -15.38
CA LYS A 200 -4.40 10.44 -15.14
C LYS A 200 -5.42 11.58 -15.28
N ALA A 201 -6.69 11.27 -15.62
CA ALA A 201 -7.73 12.26 -15.82
C ALA A 201 -8.35 12.71 -14.48
N LEU A 202 -7.73 13.70 -13.86
CA LEU A 202 -8.29 14.39 -12.69
C LEU A 202 -9.07 15.63 -13.16
N ARG A 203 -10.34 15.76 -12.76
CA ARG A 203 -11.18 16.92 -13.06
C ARG A 203 -11.68 17.55 -11.77
N ALA A 204 -11.48 18.86 -11.60
CA ALA A 204 -12.12 19.64 -10.55
C ALA A 204 -13.30 20.43 -11.16
N ILE A 205 -14.45 20.34 -10.52
CA ILE A 205 -15.64 21.10 -10.89
C ILE A 205 -15.99 21.98 -9.71
N ASN A 206 -15.95 23.28 -9.91
CA ASN A 206 -16.45 24.24 -8.93
C ASN A 206 -17.99 24.23 -8.98
N LEU A 207 -18.62 23.83 -7.90
CA LEU A 207 -20.08 23.79 -7.76
C LEU A 207 -20.64 25.04 -7.09
N ALA A 208 -19.81 26.03 -6.75
CA ALA A 208 -20.25 27.25 -6.09
C ALA A 208 -21.34 27.99 -6.87
N ASP A 209 -21.31 27.93 -8.20
CA ASP A 209 -22.28 28.59 -9.08
C ASP A 209 -23.60 27.82 -9.22
N THR A 210 -23.63 26.53 -8.85
CA THR A 210 -24.81 25.67 -9.04
C THR A 210 -25.54 25.34 -7.74
N VAL A 211 -24.83 25.28 -6.60
CA VAL A 211 -25.38 24.78 -5.31
C VAL A 211 -25.19 25.79 -4.19
N ALA A 212 -25.03 27.04 -4.37
CA ALA A 212 -24.94 28.09 -3.33
C ALA A 212 -24.05 27.78 -2.09
N THR A 213 -23.32 26.67 -2.11
CA THR A 213 -22.31 26.28 -1.13
C THR A 213 -20.97 26.15 -1.82
N PRO A 214 -19.88 26.70 -1.27
CA PRO A 214 -18.55 26.64 -1.88
C PRO A 214 -17.99 25.23 -1.73
N VAL A 215 -18.38 24.33 -2.62
CA VAL A 215 -17.95 22.94 -2.65
C VAL A 215 -17.21 22.67 -3.96
N ILE A 216 -16.00 22.15 -3.85
CA ILE A 216 -15.21 21.67 -4.98
C ILE A 216 -15.38 20.15 -5.06
N ARG A 217 -15.94 19.66 -6.16
CA ARG A 217 -16.05 18.23 -6.41
C ARG A 217 -14.98 17.81 -7.41
N THR A 218 -14.23 16.79 -7.06
CA THR A 218 -13.20 16.19 -7.92
C THR A 218 -13.57 14.77 -8.29
N ARG A 219 -13.26 14.39 -9.51
CA ARG A 219 -13.44 13.04 -10.03
C ARG A 219 -12.14 12.59 -10.67
N ALA A 220 -11.64 11.43 -10.23
CA ALA A 220 -10.62 10.65 -10.92
C ALA A 220 -11.32 9.43 -11.56
N ASN A 221 -11.02 9.14 -12.80
CA ASN A 221 -11.45 7.91 -13.47
C ASN A 221 -10.31 6.92 -13.51
#